data_3e5078028d1044fd745626e97b34ee0e
#
_entry.id   3e5078028d1044fd745626e97b34ee0e
#
_cell.length_a   1.000
_cell.length_b   1.000
_cell.length_c   1.000
_cell.angle_alpha   90.00
_cell.angle_beta   90.00
_cell.angle_gamma   90.00
#
_symmetry.space_group_name_H-M   'P 1'
#
loop_
_entity.id
_entity.type
_entity.pdbx_description
1 polymer ?
#
loop_
_entity_poly.entity_id
_entity_poly.type
_entity_poly.pdbx_seq_one_letter_code
_entity_poly.pdbx_strand_id
1 'polypeptide(L)'
;MKTVKDYIRTIPDFPHAGIMFRDVTTLFDDPDGFQLAIKQLVAPYLGQKIDKVAGLEARGFILGGAVAYHLGCGFVPIRKQGKLPGSVISQEYTLEYGQAVLELHEDAI
;
A
#
# COMPACT_ATOMS: atom_id res chain seq x y z
N MET A 1 -23.91 6.97 7.25
CA MET A 1 -22.72 7.28 6.44
C MET A 1 -21.80 6.07 6.39
N LYS A 2 -21.36 5.69 5.19
CA LYS A 2 -20.44 4.56 5.04
C LYS A 2 -19.04 4.91 5.48
N THR A 3 -18.37 3.94 6.09
CA THR A 3 -16.94 4.04 6.45
C THR A 3 -16.12 3.23 5.46
N VAL A 4 -14.80 3.38 5.50
CA VAL A 4 -13.88 2.59 4.66
C VAL A 4 -14.17 1.10 4.80
N LYS A 5 -14.39 0.65 6.04
CA LYS A 5 -14.67 -0.76 6.34
C LYS A 5 -15.90 -1.29 5.59
N ASP A 6 -16.89 -0.45 5.37
CA ASP A 6 -18.14 -0.85 4.68
C ASP A 6 -17.92 -1.20 3.22
N TYR A 7 -16.82 -0.73 2.63
CA TYR A 7 -16.47 -1.01 1.23
C TYR A 7 -15.59 -2.25 1.07
N ILE A 8 -15.12 -2.82 2.18
CA ILE A 8 -14.24 -3.99 2.15
C ILE A 8 -15.09 -5.24 2.37
N ARG A 9 -15.02 -6.18 1.43
CA ARG A 9 -15.77 -7.42 1.57
C ARG A 9 -14.90 -8.50 2.22
N THR A 10 -15.56 -9.46 2.84
CA THR A 10 -14.90 -10.62 3.44
C THR A 10 -15.18 -11.84 2.56
N ILE A 11 -14.14 -12.56 2.20
CA ILE A 11 -14.22 -13.83 1.48
C ILE A 11 -13.80 -14.90 2.46
N PRO A 12 -14.75 -15.73 2.95
CA PRO A 12 -14.40 -16.79 3.90
C PRO A 12 -13.64 -17.91 3.21
N ASP A 13 -12.79 -18.58 3.98
CA ASP A 13 -12.04 -19.76 3.54
C ASP A 13 -11.16 -19.50 2.32
N PHE A 14 -10.52 -18.35 2.27
CA PHE A 14 -9.58 -18.01 1.21
C PHE A 14 -8.27 -17.50 1.82
N PRO A 15 -7.12 -17.96 1.36
CA PRO A 15 -6.88 -18.99 0.33
C PRO A 15 -7.12 -20.43 0.80
N HIS A 16 -7.37 -20.62 2.08
CA HIS A 16 -7.73 -21.94 2.61
C HIS A 16 -8.72 -21.83 3.75
N ALA A 17 -9.26 -22.99 4.16
CA ALA A 17 -10.26 -23.05 5.23
C ALA A 17 -9.80 -22.35 6.50
N GLY A 18 -10.70 -21.63 7.14
CA GLY A 18 -10.44 -20.93 8.40
C GLY A 18 -9.90 -19.51 8.22
N ILE A 19 -9.55 -19.11 7.01
CA ILE A 19 -9.04 -17.77 6.75
C ILE A 19 -10.17 -16.86 6.26
N MET A 20 -10.37 -15.75 6.96
CA MET A 20 -11.33 -14.71 6.56
C MET A 20 -10.58 -13.65 5.79
N PHE A 21 -10.54 -13.79 4.47
CA PHE A 21 -9.81 -12.87 3.61
C PHE A 21 -10.55 -11.53 3.48
N ARG A 22 -9.85 -10.44 3.75
CA ARG A 22 -10.39 -9.09 3.59
C ARG A 22 -10.00 -8.56 2.21
N ASP A 23 -10.98 -8.49 1.32
CA ASP A 23 -10.76 -8.08 -0.05
C ASP A 23 -10.99 -6.58 -0.19
N VAL A 24 -9.94 -5.86 -0.57
CA VAL A 24 -9.98 -4.40 -0.74
C VAL A 24 -10.27 -3.97 -2.19
N THR A 25 -10.43 -4.92 -3.11
CA THR A 25 -10.71 -4.56 -4.50
C THR A 25 -12.04 -3.83 -4.63
N THR A 26 -13.01 -4.17 -3.81
CA THR A 26 -14.31 -3.48 -3.79
C THR A 26 -14.21 -2.05 -3.26
N LEU A 27 -13.22 -1.79 -2.39
CA LEU A 27 -12.93 -0.44 -1.93
C LEU A 27 -12.28 0.37 -3.06
N PHE A 28 -11.30 -0.21 -3.74
CA PHE A 28 -10.58 0.48 -4.82
C PHE A 28 -11.47 0.73 -6.04
N ASP A 29 -12.40 -0.17 -6.30
CA ASP A 29 -13.30 -0.12 -7.46
C ASP A 29 -14.45 0.87 -7.27
N ASP A 30 -14.74 1.24 -6.06
CA ASP A 30 -15.82 2.17 -5.75
C ASP A 30 -15.28 3.61 -5.66
N PRO A 31 -15.77 4.55 -6.48
CA PRO A 31 -15.23 5.91 -6.49
C PRO A 31 -15.38 6.61 -5.13
N ASP A 32 -16.47 6.39 -4.43
CA ASP A 32 -16.67 7.02 -3.11
C ASP A 32 -15.82 6.36 -2.06
N GLY A 33 -15.72 5.03 -2.10
CA GLY A 33 -14.88 4.26 -1.16
C GLY A 33 -13.42 4.59 -1.33
N PHE A 34 -12.93 4.64 -2.55
CA PHE A 34 -11.54 4.96 -2.83
C PHE A 34 -11.19 6.38 -2.38
N GLN A 35 -12.05 7.35 -2.71
CA GLN A 35 -11.84 8.73 -2.27
C GLN A 35 -11.83 8.86 -0.76
N LEU A 36 -12.75 8.16 -0.08
CA LEU A 36 -12.81 8.16 1.37
C LEU A 36 -11.53 7.62 1.99
N ALA A 37 -11.03 6.51 1.45
CA ALA A 37 -9.78 5.89 1.92
C ALA A 37 -8.61 6.86 1.78
N ILE A 38 -8.47 7.50 0.62
CA ILE A 38 -7.38 8.43 0.38
C ILE A 38 -7.50 9.66 1.28
N LYS A 39 -8.69 10.21 1.45
CA LYS A 39 -8.91 11.35 2.35
C LYS A 39 -8.51 11.03 3.78
N GLN A 40 -8.86 9.85 4.27
CA GLN A 40 -8.51 9.44 5.62
C GLN A 40 -7.01 9.21 5.79
N LEU A 41 -6.35 8.65 4.78
CA LEU A 41 -4.91 8.44 4.81
C LEU A 41 -4.15 9.76 4.79
N VAL A 42 -4.62 10.73 4.05
CA VAL A 42 -3.97 12.03 3.87
C VAL A 42 -4.20 12.98 5.04
N ALA A 43 -5.36 12.88 5.67
CA ALA A 43 -5.81 13.87 6.67
C ALA A 43 -4.77 14.21 7.75
N PRO A 44 -4.06 13.23 8.37
CA PRO A 44 -3.08 13.55 9.40
C PRO A 44 -1.87 14.33 8.89
N TYR A 45 -1.65 14.35 7.58
CA TYR A 45 -0.45 14.92 6.97
C TYR A 45 -0.69 16.22 6.24
N LEU A 46 -1.93 16.68 6.19
CA LEU A 46 -2.25 17.97 5.56
C LEU A 46 -1.56 19.09 6.33
N GLY A 47 -0.91 20.00 5.58
CA GLY A 47 -0.18 21.09 6.17
C GLY A 47 1.21 20.73 6.66
N GLN A 48 1.61 19.46 6.59
CA GLN A 48 2.96 19.04 6.94
C GLN A 48 3.82 18.93 5.69
N LYS A 49 5.12 19.11 5.86
CA LYS A 49 6.06 18.92 4.75
C LYS A 49 6.38 17.44 4.62
N ILE A 50 5.88 16.84 3.56
CA ILE A 50 6.16 15.43 3.21
C ILE A 50 6.98 15.45 1.92
N ASP A 51 8.15 14.86 1.95
CA ASP A 51 9.04 14.85 0.81
C ASP A 51 8.73 13.72 -0.16
N LYS A 52 8.42 12.55 0.38
CA LYS A 52 8.13 11.35 -0.41
C LYS A 52 7.11 10.47 0.27
N VAL A 53 6.39 9.70 -0.53
CA VAL A 53 5.52 8.63 -0.05
C VAL A 53 6.10 7.32 -0.57
N ALA A 54 6.27 6.35 0.32
CA ALA A 54 6.74 5.02 -0.06
C ALA A 54 5.61 4.02 0.07
N GLY A 55 5.56 3.05 -0.82
CA GLY A 55 4.54 2.00 -0.77
C GLY A 55 5.10 0.65 -1.15
N LEU A 56 4.61 -0.38 -0.49
CA LEU A 56 4.97 -1.77 -0.76
C LEU A 56 4.10 -2.32 -1.90
N GLU A 57 4.69 -3.15 -2.76
CA GLU A 57 3.91 -3.79 -3.81
C GLU A 57 2.88 -4.77 -3.20
N ALA A 58 1.73 -4.95 -3.78
CA ALA A 58 1.27 -4.16 -4.93
C ALA A 58 0.18 -3.18 -4.53
N ARG A 59 -0.59 -3.48 -3.48
CA ARG A 59 -1.69 -2.62 -2.99
C ARG A 59 -1.18 -1.27 -2.52
N GLY A 60 0.01 -1.25 -1.93
CA GLY A 60 0.65 -0.01 -1.49
C GLY A 60 0.97 0.94 -2.64
N PHE A 61 1.11 0.44 -3.86
CA PHE A 61 1.33 1.28 -5.03
C PHE A 61 0.07 2.06 -5.39
N ILE A 62 -1.09 1.42 -5.29
CA ILE A 62 -2.37 2.06 -5.61
C ILE A 62 -2.66 3.17 -4.59
N LEU A 63 -2.62 2.82 -3.32
CA LEU A 63 -2.89 3.79 -2.25
C LEU A 63 -1.80 4.85 -2.15
N GLY A 64 -0.54 4.42 -2.19
CA GLY A 64 0.60 5.32 -2.06
C GLY A 64 0.72 6.29 -3.22
N GLY A 65 0.44 5.84 -4.43
CA GLY A 65 0.43 6.71 -5.61
C GLY A 65 -0.61 7.82 -5.49
N ALA A 66 -1.81 7.47 -5.06
CA ALA A 66 -2.88 8.44 -4.88
C ALA A 66 -2.57 9.43 -3.75
N VAL A 67 -2.01 8.93 -2.63
CA VAL A 67 -1.60 9.78 -1.50
C VAL A 67 -0.49 10.74 -1.93
N ALA A 68 0.52 10.25 -2.64
CA ALA A 68 1.62 11.08 -3.12
C ALA A 68 1.11 12.20 -4.04
N TYR A 69 0.22 11.84 -4.95
CA TYR A 69 -0.38 12.81 -5.87
C TYR A 69 -1.16 13.88 -5.08
N HIS A 70 -1.96 13.46 -4.12
CA HIS A 70 -2.77 14.38 -3.31
C HIS A 70 -1.91 15.33 -2.47
N LEU A 71 -0.80 14.82 -1.92
CA LEU A 71 0.12 15.62 -1.10
C LEU A 71 1.11 16.43 -1.94
N GLY A 72 1.17 16.17 -3.24
CA GLY A 72 2.08 16.90 -4.14
C GLY A 72 3.54 16.49 -4.03
N CYS A 73 3.81 15.23 -3.71
CA CYS A 73 5.17 14.72 -3.60
C CYS A 73 5.38 13.49 -4.47
N GLY A 74 6.61 12.99 -4.52
CA GLY A 74 6.96 11.82 -5.31
C GLY A 74 6.63 10.51 -4.58
N PHE A 75 6.59 9.43 -5.35
CA PHE A 75 6.32 8.09 -4.83
C PHE A 75 7.54 7.20 -5.00
N VAL A 76 7.89 6.46 -3.94
CA VAL A 76 9.01 5.52 -3.92
C VAL A 76 8.46 4.10 -3.83
N PRO A 77 8.68 3.27 -4.85
CA PRO A 77 8.25 1.88 -4.77
C PRO A 77 9.22 1.06 -3.90
N ILE A 78 8.66 0.25 -3.03
CA ILE A 78 9.40 -0.76 -2.27
C ILE A 78 8.89 -2.10 -2.79
N ARG A 79 9.79 -2.91 -3.35
CA ARG A 79 9.41 -4.11 -4.07
C ARG A 79 10.10 -5.35 -3.53
N LYS A 80 9.57 -6.50 -3.91
CA LYS A 80 10.20 -7.78 -3.60
C LYS A 80 11.52 -7.90 -4.33
N GLN A 81 12.42 -8.69 -3.77
CA GLN A 81 13.76 -8.89 -4.31
C GLN A 81 13.74 -9.21 -5.81
N GLY A 82 14.60 -8.54 -6.54
CA GLY A 82 14.78 -8.78 -7.98
C GLY A 82 13.82 -8.03 -8.88
N LYS A 83 12.91 -7.22 -8.34
CA LYS A 83 11.93 -6.48 -9.15
C LYS A 83 12.41 -5.09 -9.59
N LEU A 84 13.39 -4.53 -8.89
CA LEU A 84 13.91 -3.20 -9.21
C LEU A 84 15.22 -3.31 -9.98
N PRO A 85 15.40 -2.55 -11.06
CA PRO A 85 16.69 -2.49 -11.76
C PRO A 85 17.66 -1.58 -11.01
N GLY A 86 18.96 -1.84 -11.19
CA GLY A 86 20.00 -0.97 -10.65
C GLY A 86 20.34 -1.24 -9.21
N SER A 87 20.96 -0.26 -8.55
CA SER A 87 21.43 -0.40 -7.17
C SER A 87 20.31 -0.23 -6.18
N VAL A 88 20.19 -1.16 -5.26
CA VAL A 88 19.11 -1.20 -4.28
C VAL A 88 19.64 -1.37 -2.86
N ILE A 89 18.84 -0.94 -1.89
CA ILE A 89 19.04 -1.25 -0.48
C ILE A 89 18.04 -2.34 -0.14
N SER A 90 18.48 -3.39 0.54
CA SER A 90 17.65 -4.55 0.84
C SER A 90 17.46 -4.73 2.33
N GLN A 91 16.30 -5.27 2.71
CA GLN A 91 16.01 -5.64 4.09
C GLN A 91 15.25 -6.97 4.11
N GLU A 92 15.80 -7.94 4.83
CA GLU A 92 15.10 -9.20 5.10
C GLU A 92 14.01 -9.00 6.15
N TYR A 93 12.94 -9.77 6.00
CA TYR A 93 11.92 -9.87 7.04
C TYR A 93 11.39 -11.30 7.11
N THR A 94 10.92 -11.66 8.30
CA THR A 94 10.46 -13.04 8.57
C THR A 94 8.96 -13.15 8.37
N LEU A 95 8.56 -14.18 7.63
CA LEU A 95 7.17 -14.59 7.47
C LEU A 95 6.93 -15.83 8.35
N GLU A 96 5.67 -16.22 8.51
CA GLU A 96 5.31 -17.41 9.27
C GLU A 96 5.96 -18.68 8.72
N TYR A 97 6.20 -18.72 7.42
CA TYR A 97 6.70 -19.91 6.71
C TYR A 97 7.94 -19.60 5.86
N GLY A 98 8.75 -18.65 6.28
CA GLY A 98 9.98 -18.33 5.58
C GLY A 98 10.42 -16.91 5.76
N GLN A 99 11.32 -16.49 4.87
CA GLN A 99 11.84 -15.13 4.85
C GLN A 99 11.59 -14.51 3.48
N ALA A 100 11.48 -13.20 3.47
CA ALA A 100 11.36 -12.44 2.23
C ALA A 100 12.30 -11.23 2.31
N VAL A 101 12.60 -10.65 1.15
CA VAL A 101 13.49 -9.50 1.05
C VAL A 101 12.76 -8.40 0.30
N LEU A 102 12.75 -7.21 0.88
CA LEU A 102 12.23 -6.00 0.25
C LEU A 102 13.37 -5.11 -0.17
N GLU A 103 13.18 -4.40 -1.28
CA GLU A 103 14.20 -3.54 -1.85
C GLU A 103 13.63 -2.20 -2.24
N LEU A 104 14.45 -1.15 -2.11
CA LEU A 104 14.17 0.16 -2.69
C LEU A 104 15.46 0.67 -3.33
N HIS A 105 15.33 1.61 -4.25
CA HIS A 105 16.49 2.18 -4.90
C HIS A 105 17.36 2.91 -3.88
N GLU A 106 18.66 2.73 -4.01
CA GLU A 106 19.68 3.33 -3.15
C GLU A 106 19.60 4.87 -3.15
N ASP A 107 19.23 5.46 -4.27
CA ASP A 107 19.11 6.90 -4.46
C ASP A 107 17.69 7.46 -4.27
N ALA A 108 16.77 6.66 -3.72
CA ALA A 108 15.37 7.07 -3.61
C ALA A 108 15.12 8.14 -2.55
N ILE A 109 15.97 8.19 -1.54
CA ILE A 109 15.78 9.10 -0.41
C ILE A 109 17.01 9.94 -0.18
#